data_33a4223c3b46b616e0229c252b0f9ef7
#
_entry.id   33a4223c3b46b616e0229c252b0f9ef7
#
_cell.length_a   1.000
_cell.length_b   1.000
_cell.length_c   1.000
_cell.angle_alpha   90.00
_cell.angle_beta   90.00
_cell.angle_gamma   90.00
#
_symmetry.space_group_name_H-M   'P 1'
#
loop_
_entity.id
_entity.type
_entity.pdbx_description
1 polymer ?
#
loop_
_entity_poly.entity_id
_entity_poly.type
_entity_poly.pdbx_seq_one_letter_code
_entity_poly.pdbx_strand_id
1 'polypeptide(L)'
;MSTNKDKIKALKAAFPHTVPIFTGFIFIGMAYGILMESKGYGFIWSALFSLLVFAGSSQYVAITFLTSVFNPFYALAMSLMVNARHLFYGISMIEKYKDAGMLKPFLIFGMCDETFSIVYSAEPPKDVDENWFMFFITLLNYLYWAAGS
;
A
#
# COMPACT_ATOMS: atom_id res chain seq x y z
N MET A 1 7.69 19.61 -17.10
CA MET A 1 6.91 18.45 -17.58
C MET A 1 7.87 17.27 -17.68
N SER A 2 7.66 16.25 -16.87
CA SER A 2 8.50 15.03 -16.91
C SER A 2 8.28 14.29 -18.24
N THR A 3 9.36 13.97 -18.92
CA THR A 3 9.34 13.29 -20.23
C THR A 3 9.03 11.80 -20.01
N ASN A 4 8.49 11.10 -21.02
CA ASN A 4 8.28 9.65 -20.94
C ASN A 4 9.56 8.87 -20.61
N LYS A 5 10.72 9.38 -21.02
CA LYS A 5 12.04 8.81 -20.68
C LYS A 5 12.34 8.88 -19.18
N ASP A 6 11.95 9.97 -18.52
CA ASP A 6 12.17 10.16 -17.07
C ASP A 6 11.32 9.20 -16.26
N LYS A 7 10.07 8.97 -16.69
CA LYS A 7 9.17 7.99 -16.05
C LYS A 7 9.70 6.55 -16.17
N ILE A 8 10.21 6.18 -17.35
CA ILE A 8 10.78 4.84 -17.55
C ILE A 8 12.04 4.63 -16.69
N LYS A 9 12.88 5.67 -16.55
CA LYS A 9 14.03 5.62 -15.66
C LYS A 9 13.60 5.44 -14.20
N ALA A 10 12.60 6.20 -13.76
CA ALA A 10 12.06 6.11 -12.40
C ALA A 10 11.47 4.72 -12.11
N LEU A 11 10.71 4.14 -13.04
CA LEU A 11 10.20 2.77 -12.92
C LEU A 11 11.33 1.74 -12.81
N LYS A 12 12.35 1.84 -13.67
CA LYS A 12 13.50 0.92 -13.63
C LYS A 12 14.30 1.04 -12.33
N ALA A 13 14.40 2.25 -11.78
CA ALA A 13 15.06 2.47 -10.50
C ALA A 13 14.24 1.96 -9.32
N ALA A 14 12.91 2.11 -9.36
CA ALA A 14 12.00 1.66 -8.31
C ALA A 14 11.89 0.12 -8.23
N PHE A 15 11.90 -0.56 -9.36
CA PHE A 15 11.62 -2.00 -9.46
C PHE A 15 12.50 -2.87 -8.54
N PRO A 16 13.85 -2.74 -8.51
CA PRO A 16 14.70 -3.56 -7.64
C PRO A 16 14.37 -3.44 -6.15
N HIS A 17 13.95 -2.25 -5.71
CA HIS A 17 13.58 -2.00 -4.32
C HIS A 17 12.28 -2.67 -3.90
N THR A 18 11.39 -2.94 -4.86
CA THR A 18 10.06 -3.54 -4.59
C THR A 18 10.05 -5.07 -4.75
N VAL A 19 11.07 -5.69 -5.35
CA VAL A 19 11.15 -7.15 -5.55
C VAL A 19 11.02 -7.96 -4.25
N PRO A 20 11.68 -7.61 -3.14
CA PRO A 20 11.52 -8.32 -1.88
C PRO A 20 10.09 -8.25 -1.36
N ILE A 21 9.41 -7.10 -1.55
CA ILE A 21 8.04 -6.88 -1.12
C ILE A 21 7.05 -7.68 -1.98
N PHE A 22 7.32 -7.78 -3.28
CA PHE A 22 6.52 -8.62 -4.18
C PHE A 22 6.32 -10.02 -3.62
N THR A 23 7.41 -10.68 -3.21
CA THR A 23 7.33 -12.04 -2.64
C THR A 23 6.46 -12.07 -1.38
N GLY A 24 6.70 -11.15 -0.44
CA GLY A 24 5.91 -11.06 0.80
C GLY A 24 4.42 -10.81 0.53
N PHE A 25 4.11 -9.87 -0.34
CA PHE A 25 2.73 -9.49 -0.66
C PHE A 25 1.96 -10.59 -1.38
N ILE A 26 2.59 -11.35 -2.26
CA ILE A 26 1.95 -12.49 -2.90
C ILE A 26 1.57 -13.55 -1.86
N PHE A 27 2.47 -13.91 -0.94
CA PHE A 27 2.17 -14.92 0.08
C PHE A 27 1.11 -14.44 1.08
N ILE A 28 1.23 -13.22 1.59
CA ILE A 28 0.27 -12.68 2.57
C ILE A 28 -1.08 -12.38 1.89
N GLY A 29 -1.08 -11.90 0.65
CA GLY A 29 -2.28 -11.66 -0.13
C GLY A 29 -3.04 -12.96 -0.42
N MET A 30 -2.35 -14.02 -0.85
CA MET A 30 -2.96 -15.34 -1.02
C MET A 30 -3.59 -15.86 0.28
N ALA A 31 -2.90 -15.70 1.41
CA ALA A 31 -3.45 -16.08 2.71
C ALA A 31 -4.72 -15.30 3.04
N TYR A 32 -4.75 -13.99 2.71
CA TYR A 32 -5.95 -13.16 2.85
C TYR A 32 -7.09 -13.65 1.95
N GLY A 33 -6.83 -13.89 0.67
CA GLY A 33 -7.83 -14.39 -0.27
C GLY A 33 -8.44 -15.73 0.17
N ILE A 34 -7.59 -16.69 0.57
CA ILE A 34 -8.03 -17.99 1.10
C ILE A 34 -8.88 -17.82 2.37
N LEU A 35 -8.48 -16.90 3.26
CA LEU A 35 -9.24 -16.62 4.48
C LEU A 35 -10.61 -16.02 4.16
N MET A 36 -10.71 -15.09 3.24
CA MET A 36 -11.98 -14.52 2.76
C MET A 36 -12.90 -15.61 2.18
N GLU A 37 -12.36 -16.45 1.31
CA GLU A 37 -13.09 -17.58 0.72
C GLU A 37 -13.61 -18.54 1.80
N SER A 38 -12.78 -18.90 2.79
CA SER A 38 -13.17 -19.77 3.91
C SER A 38 -14.31 -19.21 4.76
N LYS A 39 -14.55 -17.88 4.71
CA LYS A 39 -15.64 -17.19 5.40
C LYS A 39 -16.86 -16.96 4.51
N GLY A 40 -16.88 -17.49 3.30
CA GLY A 40 -17.96 -17.35 2.34
C GLY A 40 -17.95 -16.07 1.51
N TYR A 41 -16.88 -15.28 1.59
CA TYR A 41 -16.66 -14.11 0.76
C TYR A 41 -15.82 -14.52 -0.45
N GLY A 42 -16.44 -14.63 -1.61
CA GLY A 42 -15.77 -15.06 -2.83
C GLY A 42 -14.71 -14.06 -3.34
N PHE A 43 -13.93 -14.49 -4.32
CA PHE A 43 -12.84 -13.75 -4.96
C PHE A 43 -13.16 -12.28 -5.28
N ILE A 44 -14.38 -11.99 -5.76
CA ILE A 44 -14.79 -10.63 -6.12
C ILE A 44 -14.72 -9.68 -4.92
N TRP A 45 -15.15 -10.12 -3.74
CA TRP A 45 -15.12 -9.32 -2.52
C TRP A 45 -13.69 -9.09 -2.03
N SER A 46 -12.85 -10.12 -2.10
CA SER A 46 -11.44 -10.01 -1.76
C SER A 46 -10.74 -8.98 -2.66
N ALA A 47 -10.90 -9.11 -3.98
CA ALA A 47 -10.31 -8.22 -4.97
C ALA A 47 -10.81 -6.76 -4.81
N LEU A 48 -12.12 -6.55 -4.68
CA LEU A 48 -12.67 -5.21 -4.47
C LEU A 48 -12.13 -4.55 -3.20
N PHE A 49 -12.04 -5.31 -2.12
CA PHE A 49 -11.54 -4.79 -0.85
C PHE A 49 -10.06 -4.41 -0.95
N SER A 50 -9.25 -5.21 -1.62
CA SER A 50 -7.83 -4.92 -1.85
C SER A 50 -7.60 -3.71 -2.76
N LEU A 51 -8.44 -3.52 -3.77
CA LEU A 51 -8.37 -2.36 -4.66
C LEU A 51 -8.84 -1.07 -4.00
N LEU A 52 -9.88 -1.11 -3.15
CA LEU A 52 -10.47 0.10 -2.59
C LEU A 52 -9.84 0.53 -1.28
N VAL A 53 -9.39 -0.43 -0.45
CA VAL A 53 -8.89 -0.14 0.90
C VAL A 53 -7.37 -0.09 0.97
N PHE A 54 -6.68 -0.97 0.27
CA PHE A 54 -5.21 -1.10 0.27
C PHE A 54 -4.59 -0.96 1.67
N ALA A 55 -5.09 -1.73 2.63
CA ALA A 55 -4.61 -1.70 4.01
C ALA A 55 -4.59 -3.12 4.58
N GLY A 56 -3.57 -3.91 4.21
CA GLY A 56 -3.48 -5.34 4.51
C GLY A 56 -3.87 -5.71 5.94
N SER A 57 -3.27 -5.09 6.95
CA SER A 57 -3.60 -5.35 8.35
C SER A 57 -5.06 -5.03 8.69
N SER A 58 -5.60 -3.92 8.16
CA SER A 58 -7.00 -3.54 8.37
C SER A 58 -7.95 -4.49 7.65
N GLN A 59 -7.55 -5.04 6.49
CA GLN A 59 -8.35 -6.03 5.76
C GLN A 59 -8.48 -7.34 6.56
N TYR A 60 -7.41 -7.82 7.19
CA TYR A 60 -7.47 -8.98 8.09
C TYR A 60 -8.38 -8.72 9.31
N VAL A 61 -8.28 -7.55 9.92
CA VAL A 61 -9.16 -7.17 11.04
C VAL A 61 -10.62 -7.06 10.58
N ALA A 62 -10.87 -6.53 9.38
CA ALA A 62 -12.20 -6.41 8.82
C ALA A 62 -12.90 -7.77 8.64
N ILE A 63 -12.18 -8.87 8.37
CA ILE A 63 -12.76 -10.21 8.33
C ILE A 63 -13.40 -10.56 9.67
N THR A 64 -12.78 -10.19 10.78
CA THR A 64 -13.36 -10.40 12.12
C THR A 64 -14.67 -9.65 12.29
N PHE A 65 -14.76 -8.41 11.78
CA PHE A 65 -16.00 -7.63 11.84
C PHE A 65 -17.11 -8.21 10.95
N LEU A 66 -16.75 -8.74 9.80
CA LEU A 66 -17.70 -9.35 8.86
C LEU A 66 -18.24 -10.69 9.35
N THR A 67 -17.50 -11.38 10.22
CA THR A 67 -17.84 -12.73 10.70
C THR A 67 -18.35 -12.80 12.14
N SER A 68 -18.39 -11.67 12.83
CA SER A 68 -18.89 -11.56 14.22
C SER A 68 -20.09 -10.62 14.32
N VAL A 69 -20.72 -10.58 15.50
CA VAL A 69 -21.75 -9.58 15.78
C VAL A 69 -21.11 -8.19 15.71
N PHE A 70 -21.57 -7.35 14.80
CA PHE A 70 -21.00 -6.03 14.55
C PHE A 70 -21.18 -5.11 15.76
N ASN A 71 -20.07 -4.66 16.32
CA ASN A 71 -20.02 -3.66 17.36
C ASN A 71 -19.25 -2.42 16.85
N PRO A 72 -19.93 -1.29 16.63
CA PRO A 72 -19.30 -0.10 16.03
C PRO A 72 -18.19 0.51 16.89
N PHE A 73 -18.31 0.47 18.22
CA PHE A 73 -17.27 1.00 19.12
C PHE A 73 -16.02 0.13 19.09
N TYR A 74 -16.19 -1.19 19.08
CA TYR A 74 -15.08 -2.13 18.96
C TYR A 74 -14.38 -1.99 17.58
N ALA A 75 -15.16 -1.90 16.51
CA ALA A 75 -14.63 -1.70 15.15
C ALA A 75 -13.84 -0.39 15.04
N LEU A 76 -14.36 0.72 15.60
CA LEU A 76 -13.66 2.00 15.63
C LEU A 76 -12.35 1.90 16.43
N ALA A 77 -12.38 1.35 17.63
CA ALA A 77 -11.21 1.22 18.48
C ALA A 77 -10.11 0.38 17.80
N MET A 78 -10.46 -0.78 17.25
CA MET A 78 -9.52 -1.65 16.54
C MET A 78 -8.96 -0.99 15.29
N SER A 79 -9.81 -0.30 14.52
CA SER A 79 -9.36 0.43 13.32
C SER A 79 -8.37 1.55 13.67
N LEU A 80 -8.63 2.31 14.73
CA LEU A 80 -7.72 3.34 15.20
C LEU A 80 -6.40 2.76 15.69
N MET A 81 -6.44 1.67 16.46
CA MET A 81 -5.23 1.01 16.97
C MET A 81 -4.35 0.49 15.83
N VAL A 82 -4.92 -0.22 14.87
CA VAL A 82 -4.17 -0.80 13.74
C VAL A 82 -3.59 0.30 12.84
N ASN A 83 -4.33 1.38 12.65
CA ASN A 83 -3.93 2.46 11.74
C ASN A 83 -3.18 3.61 12.44
N ALA A 84 -2.98 3.57 13.77
CA ALA A 84 -2.27 4.62 14.51
C ALA A 84 -0.85 4.89 13.96
N ARG A 85 -0.18 3.87 13.44
CA ARG A 85 1.13 3.98 12.79
C ARG A 85 1.16 4.94 11.60
N HIS A 86 0.04 5.10 10.87
CA HIS A 86 -0.05 6.02 9.74
C HIS A 86 0.10 7.49 10.14
N LEU A 87 -0.16 7.84 11.40
CA LEU A 87 0.12 9.17 11.92
C LEU A 87 1.63 9.47 11.91
N PHE A 88 2.44 8.49 12.33
CA PHE A 88 3.90 8.62 12.32
C PHE A 88 4.46 8.64 10.89
N TYR A 89 3.93 7.80 10.00
CA TYR A 89 4.32 7.83 8.58
C TYR A 89 3.97 9.16 7.94
N GLY A 90 2.77 9.67 8.20
CA GLY A 90 2.33 10.96 7.69
C GLY A 90 3.27 12.09 8.11
N ILE A 91 3.61 12.17 9.39
CA ILE A 91 4.53 13.20 9.91
C ILE A 91 5.91 13.08 9.25
N SER A 92 6.45 11.86 9.16
CA SER A 92 7.78 11.60 8.59
C SER A 92 7.87 11.90 7.09
N MET A 93 6.74 11.82 6.37
CA MET A 93 6.68 11.99 4.92
C MET A 93 6.26 13.39 4.46
N ILE A 94 5.95 14.31 5.39
CA ILE A 94 5.49 15.68 5.05
C ILE A 94 6.47 16.36 4.10
N GLU A 95 7.76 16.37 4.44
CA GLU A 95 8.79 17.02 3.64
C GLU A 95 9.03 16.31 2.30
N LYS A 96 9.08 14.98 2.31
CA LYS A 96 9.29 14.20 1.08
C LYS A 96 8.14 14.34 0.07
N TYR A 97 6.91 14.49 0.55
CA TYR A 97 5.74 14.62 -0.33
C TYR A 97 5.35 16.08 -0.61
N LYS A 98 6.14 17.05 -0.15
CA LYS A 98 5.86 18.47 -0.30
C LYS A 98 5.68 18.87 -1.76
N ASP A 99 6.61 18.44 -2.60
CA ASP A 99 6.68 18.82 -4.01
C ASP A 99 6.08 17.77 -4.97
N ALA A 100 5.38 16.77 -4.44
CA ALA A 100 4.78 15.69 -5.24
C ALA A 100 3.57 16.12 -6.09
N GLY A 101 3.05 17.33 -5.89
CA GLY A 101 1.98 17.90 -6.72
C GLY A 101 0.76 17.00 -6.85
N MET A 102 0.36 16.71 -8.09
CA MET A 102 -0.80 15.86 -8.39
C MET A 102 -0.63 14.38 -8.01
N LEU A 103 0.59 13.91 -7.78
CA LEU A 103 0.86 12.52 -7.35
C LEU A 103 0.60 12.32 -5.85
N LYS A 104 0.59 13.40 -5.07
CA LYS A 104 0.47 13.37 -3.61
C LYS A 104 -0.75 12.59 -3.08
N PRO A 105 -1.97 12.74 -3.61
CA PRO A 105 -3.13 11.97 -3.12
C PRO A 105 -2.94 10.47 -3.25
N PHE A 106 -2.34 10.02 -4.36
CA PHE A 106 -2.06 8.61 -4.59
C PHE A 106 -0.94 8.09 -3.68
N LEU A 107 0.12 8.88 -3.46
CA LEU A 107 1.20 8.55 -2.53
C LEU A 107 0.70 8.40 -1.09
N ILE A 108 -0.24 9.25 -0.68
CA ILE A 108 -0.86 9.18 0.65
C ILE A 108 -1.76 7.94 0.74
N PHE A 109 -2.59 7.68 -0.27
CA PHE A 109 -3.47 6.52 -0.31
C PHE A 109 -2.68 5.20 -0.28
N GLY A 110 -1.60 5.11 -1.05
CA GLY A 110 -0.77 3.91 -1.16
C GLY A 110 0.29 3.77 -0.07
N MET A 111 0.20 4.56 1.01
CA MET A 111 1.13 4.46 2.14
C MET A 111 0.82 3.24 3.00
N CYS A 112 1.71 2.28 2.98
CA CYS A 112 1.73 1.14 3.89
C CYS A 112 3.13 1.00 4.50
N ASP A 113 3.33 0.05 5.40
CA ASP A 113 4.61 -0.14 6.11
C ASP A 113 5.77 -0.37 5.13
N GLU A 114 5.53 -1.19 4.13
CA GLU A 114 6.52 -1.55 3.13
C GLU A 114 6.84 -0.38 2.20
N THR A 115 5.81 0.36 1.77
CA THR A 115 5.99 1.56 0.95
C THR A 115 6.76 2.62 1.74
N PHE A 116 6.38 2.84 3.01
CA PHE A 116 7.09 3.77 3.90
C PHE A 116 8.55 3.38 4.05
N SER A 117 8.83 2.11 4.34
CA SER A 117 10.19 1.62 4.55
C SER A 117 11.09 1.91 3.34
N ILE A 118 10.62 1.63 2.12
CA ILE A 118 11.41 1.90 0.92
C ILE A 118 11.53 3.41 0.69
N VAL A 119 10.42 4.13 0.65
CA VAL A 119 10.41 5.56 0.30
C VAL A 119 11.20 6.39 1.31
N TYR A 120 11.20 5.98 2.59
CA TYR A 120 11.98 6.67 3.62
C TYR A 120 13.47 6.42 3.48
N SER A 121 13.90 5.19 3.18
CA SER A 121 15.30 4.77 3.20
C SER A 121 16.02 4.83 1.84
N ALA A 122 15.28 4.67 0.72
CA ALA A 122 15.87 4.67 -0.60
C ALA A 122 16.03 6.08 -1.16
N GLU A 123 17.21 6.34 -1.70
CA GLU A 123 17.49 7.56 -2.45
C GLU A 123 17.48 7.25 -3.95
N PRO A 124 16.73 8.01 -4.76
CA PRO A 124 16.75 7.82 -6.19
C PRO A 124 18.12 8.20 -6.77
N PRO A 125 18.57 7.57 -7.85
CA PRO A 125 19.74 8.02 -8.60
C PRO A 125 19.61 9.50 -9.02
N LYS A 126 20.72 10.23 -9.11
CA LYS A 126 20.76 11.68 -9.39
C LYS A 126 20.06 12.12 -10.68
N ASP A 127 19.89 11.20 -11.63
CA ASP A 127 19.23 11.44 -12.92
C ASP A 127 17.76 10.98 -12.96
N VAL A 128 17.17 10.65 -11.82
CA VAL A 128 15.80 10.16 -11.66
C VAL A 128 14.97 11.18 -10.87
N ASP A 129 13.78 11.48 -11.38
CA ASP A 129 12.81 12.32 -10.68
C ASP A 129 12.27 11.60 -9.44
N GLU A 130 12.48 12.19 -8.27
CA GLU A 130 12.12 11.62 -6.97
C GLU A 130 10.61 11.37 -6.84
N ASN A 131 9.77 12.26 -7.35
CA ASN A 131 8.31 12.11 -7.27
C ASN A 131 7.82 10.92 -8.09
N TRP A 132 8.37 10.71 -9.28
CA TRP A 132 8.04 9.54 -10.09
C TRP A 132 8.64 8.25 -9.52
N PHE A 133 9.80 8.33 -8.89
CA PHE A 133 10.39 7.18 -8.19
C PHE A 133 9.49 6.72 -7.05
N MET A 134 9.05 7.63 -6.17
CA MET A 134 8.11 7.33 -5.09
C MET A 134 6.76 6.81 -5.62
N PHE A 135 6.26 7.41 -6.70
CA PHE A 135 5.03 6.97 -7.34
C PHE A 135 5.11 5.53 -7.83
N PHE A 136 6.18 5.15 -8.50
CA PHE A 136 6.32 3.77 -9.00
C PHE A 136 6.54 2.75 -7.90
N ILE A 137 7.25 3.09 -6.82
CA ILE A 137 7.31 2.22 -5.62
C ILE A 137 5.90 1.97 -5.09
N THR A 138 5.13 3.02 -4.87
CA THR A 138 3.76 2.94 -4.36
C THR A 138 2.85 2.15 -5.30
N LEU A 139 2.92 2.41 -6.60
CA LEU A 139 2.12 1.72 -7.62
C LEU A 139 2.45 0.23 -7.70
N LEU A 140 3.74 -0.14 -7.70
CA LEU A 140 4.16 -1.54 -7.75
C LEU A 140 3.68 -2.30 -6.50
N ASN A 141 3.87 -1.73 -5.32
CA ASN A 141 3.39 -2.33 -4.08
C ASN A 141 1.86 -2.50 -4.09
N TYR A 142 1.13 -1.49 -4.56
CA TYR A 142 -0.33 -1.57 -4.72
C TYR A 142 -0.75 -2.73 -5.65
N LEU A 143 -0.09 -2.85 -6.81
CA LEU A 143 -0.37 -3.91 -7.77
C LEU A 143 -0.01 -5.29 -7.23
N TYR A 144 1.09 -5.42 -6.49
CA TYR A 144 1.50 -6.69 -5.89
C TYR A 144 0.50 -7.17 -4.85
N TRP A 145 0.00 -6.28 -4.02
CA TRP A 145 -1.04 -6.60 -3.04
C TRP A 145 -2.35 -7.00 -3.71
N ALA A 146 -2.83 -6.20 -4.66
CA ALA A 146 -4.07 -6.47 -5.38
C ALA A 146 -4.01 -7.77 -6.19
N ALA A 147 -2.84 -8.11 -6.75
CA ALA A 147 -2.65 -9.36 -7.49
C ALA A 147 -2.51 -10.59 -6.59
N GLY A 148 -2.04 -10.41 -5.34
CA GLY A 148 -1.89 -11.50 -4.38
C GLY A 148 -3.18 -11.84 -3.62
N SER A 149 -4.10 -10.88 -3.53
CA SER A 149 -5.36 -11.01 -2.76
C SER A 149 -6.46 -11.58 -3.61
#